data_7030cba14b6932fe5dcd33e4b11cc3e3
#
_entry.id   7030cba14b6932fe5dcd33e4b11cc3e3
#
_cell.length_a   1.000
_cell.length_b   1.000
_cell.length_c   1.000
_cell.angle_alpha   90.00
_cell.angle_beta   90.00
_cell.angle_gamma   90.00
#
_symmetry.space_group_name_H-M   'P 1'
#
loop_
_entity.id
_entity.type
_entity.pdbx_description
1 polymer ?
#
loop_
_entity_poly.entity_id
_entity_poly.type
_entity_poly.pdbx_seq_one_letter_code
_entity_poly.pdbx_strand_id
1 'polypeptide(L)'
;MINSKVFSRGLKSLKGARSPAIPLAACFIALGALLKDAGFNLQQSAASSFFTYALPGQLVMAESLLVGASLLNIFIAVWLVNFRLYPMTVSLFPLLKHKSQPKWKYYLSCHFLAVSSWLIAKDSYKKIDKRYRIDFWMGIGFGTWTTAVLMTLIGYSLSDYLNKDMMIGLSIVNPVYFFCMMIGAMKNISISIAVIGGTILGPVVYLFSTEWAILFAGLIAGTIAFLFGGKNGY
;
A
#
# COMPACT_ATOMS: atom_id res chain seq x y z
N MET A 1 -11.76 2.14 -25.82
CA MET A 1 -10.28 2.17 -25.97
C MET A 1 -9.68 3.02 -24.85
N ILE A 2 -8.44 2.74 -24.43
CA ILE A 2 -7.67 3.56 -23.47
C ILE A 2 -7.12 4.78 -24.25
N ASN A 3 -7.27 5.97 -23.67
CA ASN A 3 -6.65 7.16 -24.27
C ASN A 3 -5.14 7.17 -23.99
N SER A 4 -4.35 6.79 -24.98
CA SER A 4 -2.89 6.64 -24.89
C SER A 4 -2.17 7.90 -24.39
N LYS A 5 -2.61 9.10 -24.80
CA LYS A 5 -2.01 10.38 -24.36
C LYS A 5 -2.22 10.62 -22.85
N VAL A 6 -3.42 10.31 -22.35
CA VAL A 6 -3.75 10.51 -20.94
C VAL A 6 -3.10 9.42 -20.08
N PHE A 7 -3.06 8.18 -20.54
CA PHE A 7 -2.34 7.09 -19.89
C PHE A 7 -0.83 7.41 -19.76
N SER A 8 -0.20 7.90 -20.83
CA SER A 8 1.21 8.33 -20.79
C SER A 8 1.45 9.51 -19.82
N ARG A 9 0.47 10.44 -19.67
CA ARG A 9 0.54 11.49 -18.65
C ARG A 9 0.51 10.92 -17.23
N GLY A 10 -0.28 9.87 -17.00
CA GLY A 10 -0.30 9.12 -15.75
C GLY A 10 1.07 8.50 -15.44
N LEU A 11 1.69 7.82 -16.39
CA LEU A 11 3.05 7.28 -16.27
C LEU A 11 4.08 8.38 -15.99
N LYS A 12 4.00 9.50 -16.70
CA LYS A 12 4.92 10.63 -16.52
C LYS A 12 4.79 11.31 -15.16
N SER A 13 3.63 11.24 -14.51
CA SER A 13 3.42 11.80 -13.17
C SER A 13 4.26 11.09 -12.09
N LEU A 14 4.81 9.91 -12.40
CA LEU A 14 5.73 9.18 -11.54
C LEU A 14 7.18 9.69 -11.63
N LYS A 15 7.49 10.54 -12.62
CA LYS A 15 8.82 11.10 -12.85
C LYS A 15 8.96 12.47 -12.17
N GLY A 16 9.24 12.51 -10.90
CA GLY A 16 9.46 13.77 -10.19
C GLY A 16 10.13 13.54 -8.85
N ALA A 17 10.89 14.53 -8.37
CA ALA A 17 11.57 14.46 -7.07
C ALA A 17 10.63 14.27 -5.88
N ARG A 18 9.34 14.64 -6.04
CA ARG A 18 8.28 14.42 -5.03
C ARG A 18 7.42 13.17 -5.31
N SER A 19 7.84 12.36 -6.27
CA SER A 19 7.09 11.13 -6.61
C SER A 19 7.24 10.10 -5.51
N PRO A 20 6.17 9.45 -5.07
CA PRO A 20 6.24 8.32 -4.15
C PRO A 20 6.84 7.05 -4.79
N ALA A 21 7.27 7.12 -6.05
CA ALA A 21 7.87 5.99 -6.75
C ALA A 21 9.22 5.57 -6.17
N ILE A 22 10.03 6.54 -5.67
CA ILE A 22 11.35 6.23 -5.07
C ILE A 22 11.20 5.46 -3.76
N PRO A 23 10.44 5.96 -2.75
CA PRO A 23 10.19 5.18 -1.53
C PRO A 23 9.51 3.84 -1.83
N LEU A 24 8.57 3.81 -2.78
CA LEU A 24 7.92 2.57 -3.21
C LEU A 24 8.94 1.55 -3.73
N ALA A 25 9.87 1.99 -4.58
CA ALA A 25 10.93 1.14 -5.12
C ALA A 25 11.80 0.55 -3.99
N ALA A 26 12.25 1.39 -3.05
CA ALA A 26 13.03 0.94 -1.90
C ALA A 26 12.29 -0.10 -1.05
N CYS A 27 10.99 0.13 -0.79
CA CYS A 27 10.15 -0.81 -0.04
C CYS A 27 10.01 -2.16 -0.75
N PHE A 28 9.87 -2.19 -2.07
CA PHE A 28 9.76 -3.46 -2.82
C PHE A 28 11.12 -4.16 -3.00
N ILE A 29 12.23 -3.44 -2.98
CA ILE A 29 13.58 -4.06 -2.87
C ILE A 29 13.68 -4.78 -1.53
N ALA A 30 13.32 -4.11 -0.43
CA ALA A 30 13.30 -4.71 0.91
C ALA A 30 12.38 -5.94 0.98
N LEU A 31 11.19 -5.86 0.37
CA LEU A 31 10.27 -6.99 0.28
C LEU A 31 10.87 -8.16 -0.49
N GLY A 32 11.55 -7.91 -1.62
CA GLY A 32 12.17 -8.96 -2.42
C GLY A 32 13.21 -9.76 -1.63
N ALA A 33 14.04 -9.07 -0.85
CA ALA A 33 15.01 -9.70 0.04
C ALA A 33 14.30 -10.52 1.15
N LEU A 34 13.29 -9.95 1.79
CA LEU A 34 12.52 -10.62 2.84
C LEU A 34 11.78 -11.88 2.33
N LEU A 35 11.21 -11.85 1.12
CA LEU A 35 10.55 -13.00 0.52
C LEU A 35 11.55 -14.15 0.29
N LYS A 36 12.78 -13.84 -0.10
CA LYS A 36 13.84 -14.85 -0.23
C LYS A 36 14.19 -15.48 1.11
N ASP A 37 14.36 -14.67 2.15
CA ASP A 37 14.62 -15.16 3.52
C ASP A 37 13.45 -16.03 4.02
N ALA A 38 12.21 -15.69 3.65
CA ALA A 38 11.03 -16.49 3.96
C ALA A 38 10.91 -17.79 3.12
N GLY A 39 11.90 -18.13 2.29
CA GLY A 39 11.97 -19.37 1.54
C GLY A 39 11.26 -19.35 0.18
N PHE A 40 10.84 -18.19 -0.32
CA PHE A 40 10.26 -18.07 -1.66
C PHE A 40 11.35 -18.21 -2.73
N ASN A 41 11.03 -18.87 -3.84
CA ASN A 41 11.87 -18.81 -5.03
C ASN A 41 11.59 -17.53 -5.83
N LEU A 42 12.43 -17.23 -6.83
CA LEU A 42 12.33 -16.02 -7.65
C LEU A 42 10.95 -15.89 -8.33
N GLN A 43 10.40 -17.00 -8.84
CA GLN A 43 9.11 -17.01 -9.53
C GLN A 43 7.95 -16.74 -8.56
N GLN A 44 7.98 -17.32 -7.37
CA GLN A 44 7.00 -17.07 -6.31
C GLN A 44 7.05 -15.63 -5.82
N SER A 45 8.24 -15.06 -5.66
CA SER A 45 8.43 -13.66 -5.28
C SER A 45 7.89 -12.71 -6.35
N ALA A 46 8.17 -12.98 -7.62
CA ALA A 46 7.59 -12.25 -8.75
C ALA A 46 6.07 -12.36 -8.79
N ALA A 47 5.53 -13.58 -8.67
CA ALA A 47 4.10 -13.85 -8.67
C ALA A 47 3.39 -13.16 -7.50
N SER A 48 3.99 -13.15 -6.31
CA SER A 48 3.48 -12.43 -5.16
C SER A 48 3.26 -10.95 -5.48
N SER A 49 4.27 -10.24 -5.97
CA SER A 49 4.15 -8.81 -6.31
C SER A 49 3.26 -8.56 -7.53
N PHE A 50 3.25 -9.48 -8.50
CA PHE A 50 2.44 -9.37 -9.71
C PHE A 50 0.93 -9.47 -9.41
N PHE A 51 0.51 -10.47 -8.62
CA PHE A 51 -0.89 -10.75 -8.35
C PHE A 51 -1.44 -10.02 -7.14
N THR A 52 -0.64 -9.82 -6.09
CA THR A 52 -1.13 -9.24 -4.83
C THR A 52 -1.00 -7.72 -4.83
N TYR A 53 0.14 -7.17 -5.21
CA TYR A 53 0.44 -5.72 -5.23
C TYR A 53 -0.03 -4.98 -3.97
N ALA A 54 0.12 -5.61 -2.81
CA ALA A 54 -0.28 -5.05 -1.51
C ALA A 54 0.86 -5.19 -0.50
N LEU A 55 1.84 -4.28 -0.59
CA LEU A 55 3.09 -4.33 0.18
C LEU A 55 2.91 -4.72 1.65
N PRO A 56 2.04 -4.10 2.48
CA PRO A 56 1.92 -4.51 3.89
C PRO A 56 1.39 -5.92 4.09
N GLY A 57 0.47 -6.37 3.23
CA GLY A 57 -0.01 -7.75 3.27
C GLY A 57 1.08 -8.76 2.92
N GLN A 58 1.93 -8.43 1.94
CA GLN A 58 3.08 -9.26 1.55
C GLN A 58 4.15 -9.30 2.64
N LEU A 59 4.40 -8.17 3.33
CA LEU A 59 5.32 -8.12 4.48
C LEU A 59 4.81 -9.00 5.62
N VAL A 60 3.55 -8.83 6.02
CA VAL A 60 2.94 -9.65 7.08
C VAL A 60 2.98 -11.13 6.72
N MET A 61 2.73 -11.49 5.47
CA MET A 61 2.84 -12.87 4.99
C MET A 61 4.27 -13.41 5.16
N ALA A 62 5.27 -12.68 4.68
CA ALA A 62 6.65 -13.11 4.73
C ALA A 62 7.17 -13.22 6.18
N GLU A 63 6.89 -12.23 7.01
CA GLU A 63 7.27 -12.22 8.44
C GLU A 63 6.58 -13.35 9.21
N SER A 64 5.29 -13.60 8.96
CA SER A 64 4.55 -14.69 9.59
C SER A 64 5.08 -16.06 9.20
N LEU A 65 5.52 -16.23 7.95
CA LEU A 65 6.18 -17.47 7.50
C LEU A 65 7.52 -17.69 8.19
N LEU A 66 8.31 -16.63 8.35
CA LEU A 66 9.62 -16.70 9.04
C LEU A 66 9.50 -17.16 10.49
N VAL A 67 8.43 -16.76 11.20
CA VAL A 67 8.19 -17.19 12.58
C VAL A 67 7.41 -18.51 12.67
N GLY A 68 7.13 -19.17 11.54
CA GLY A 68 6.46 -20.47 11.52
C GLY A 68 4.96 -20.42 11.87
N ALA A 69 4.29 -19.29 11.63
CA ALA A 69 2.86 -19.14 11.91
C ALA A 69 2.01 -20.11 11.07
N SER A 70 0.87 -20.55 11.60
CA SER A 70 -0.06 -21.40 10.87
C SER A 70 -0.63 -20.70 9.64
N LEU A 71 -0.96 -21.47 8.58
CA LEU A 71 -1.53 -20.90 7.35
C LEU A 71 -2.84 -20.13 7.61
N LEU A 72 -3.64 -20.57 8.57
CA LEU A 72 -4.87 -19.87 8.95
C LEU A 72 -4.58 -18.51 9.57
N ASN A 73 -3.58 -18.42 10.46
CA ASN A 73 -3.18 -17.16 11.08
C ASN A 73 -2.60 -16.20 10.03
N ILE A 74 -1.77 -16.70 9.12
CA ILE A 74 -1.24 -15.92 8.00
C ILE A 74 -2.39 -15.37 7.14
N PHE A 75 -3.35 -16.21 6.77
CA PHE A 75 -4.51 -15.79 5.99
C PHE A 75 -5.30 -14.67 6.69
N ILE A 76 -5.64 -14.86 7.96
CA ILE A 76 -6.39 -13.87 8.75
C ILE A 76 -5.60 -12.55 8.86
N ALA A 77 -4.32 -12.61 9.20
CA ALA A 77 -3.47 -11.42 9.34
C ALA A 77 -3.36 -10.64 8.03
N VAL A 78 -3.09 -11.31 6.91
CA VAL A 78 -3.00 -10.71 5.58
C VAL A 78 -4.34 -10.11 5.16
N TRP A 79 -5.44 -10.81 5.41
CA TRP A 79 -6.79 -10.33 5.10
C TRP A 79 -7.12 -9.04 5.89
N LEU A 80 -6.85 -9.03 7.19
CA LEU A 80 -7.11 -7.87 8.06
C LEU A 80 -6.28 -6.65 7.64
N VAL A 81 -4.99 -6.83 7.38
CA VAL A 81 -4.10 -5.73 6.94
C VAL A 81 -4.55 -5.15 5.60
N ASN A 82 -5.02 -5.98 4.68
CA ASN A 82 -5.49 -5.55 3.36
C ASN A 82 -6.92 -5.00 3.37
N PHE A 83 -7.71 -5.21 4.44
CA PHE A 83 -9.08 -4.70 4.55
C PHE A 83 -9.14 -3.16 4.39
N ARG A 84 -8.06 -2.45 4.71
CA ARG A 84 -7.91 -1.00 4.48
C ARG A 84 -8.10 -0.57 3.01
N LEU A 85 -7.89 -1.48 2.04
CA LEU A 85 -8.09 -1.18 0.63
C LEU A 85 -9.57 -0.95 0.28
N TYR A 86 -10.49 -1.51 1.08
CA TYR A 86 -11.93 -1.36 0.87
C TYR A 86 -12.39 0.12 0.99
N PRO A 87 -12.16 0.84 2.10
CA PRO A 87 -12.55 2.26 2.19
C PRO A 87 -11.81 3.14 1.17
N MET A 88 -10.57 2.80 0.81
CA MET A 88 -9.85 3.51 -0.25
C MET A 88 -10.54 3.34 -1.60
N THR A 89 -11.01 2.14 -1.93
CA THR A 89 -11.79 1.85 -3.13
C THR A 89 -13.08 2.67 -3.15
N VAL A 90 -13.85 2.63 -2.06
CA VAL A 90 -15.12 3.37 -1.92
C VAL A 90 -14.92 4.88 -2.11
N SER A 91 -13.83 5.44 -1.59
CA SER A 91 -13.52 6.87 -1.73
C SER A 91 -13.02 7.27 -3.12
N LEU A 92 -12.34 6.36 -3.83
CA LEU A 92 -11.72 6.64 -5.12
C LEU A 92 -12.68 6.47 -6.31
N PHE A 93 -13.46 5.39 -6.30
CA PHE A 93 -14.27 5.02 -7.47
C PHE A 93 -15.31 6.08 -7.89
N PRO A 94 -15.99 6.80 -6.99
CA PRO A 94 -16.87 7.91 -7.39
C PRO A 94 -16.16 9.02 -8.17
N LEU A 95 -14.86 9.24 -7.90
CA LEU A 95 -14.04 10.24 -8.59
C LEU A 95 -13.63 9.78 -9.99
N LEU A 96 -13.53 8.46 -10.20
CA LEU A 96 -13.17 7.84 -11.48
C LEU A 96 -14.38 7.59 -12.38
N LYS A 97 -15.56 7.35 -11.79
CA LYS A 97 -16.74 6.88 -12.51
C LYS A 97 -17.23 7.93 -13.50
N HIS A 98 -17.39 7.50 -14.77
CA HIS A 98 -17.98 8.30 -15.86
C HIS A 98 -18.81 7.42 -16.78
N LYS A 99 -19.98 7.93 -17.23
CA LYS A 99 -20.95 7.16 -18.04
C LYS A 99 -20.38 6.63 -19.36
N SER A 100 -19.41 7.34 -19.97
CA SER A 100 -18.80 6.96 -21.26
C SER A 100 -17.72 5.89 -21.16
N GLN A 101 -17.33 5.45 -19.96
CA GLN A 101 -16.25 4.49 -19.79
C GLN A 101 -16.80 3.07 -19.55
N PRO A 102 -16.21 2.04 -20.19
CA PRO A 102 -16.66 0.67 -20.04
C PRO A 102 -16.35 0.10 -18.66
N LYS A 103 -17.23 -0.77 -18.15
CA LYS A 103 -17.14 -1.32 -16.79
C LYS A 103 -15.84 -2.11 -16.52
N TRP A 104 -15.32 -2.83 -17.51
CA TRP A 104 -14.12 -3.64 -17.36
C TRP A 104 -12.88 -2.84 -16.92
N LYS A 105 -12.77 -1.56 -17.32
CA LYS A 105 -11.68 -0.69 -16.89
C LYS A 105 -11.68 -0.50 -15.37
N TYR A 106 -12.85 -0.40 -14.75
CA TYR A 106 -12.97 -0.24 -13.30
C TYR A 106 -12.54 -1.51 -12.58
N TYR A 107 -12.95 -2.69 -13.05
CA TYR A 107 -12.53 -3.96 -12.45
C TYR A 107 -11.01 -4.17 -12.55
N LEU A 108 -10.44 -3.98 -13.75
CA LEU A 108 -9.00 -4.08 -13.94
C LEU A 108 -8.23 -3.04 -13.10
N SER A 109 -8.79 -1.84 -12.96
CA SER A 109 -8.13 -0.76 -12.23
C SER A 109 -8.12 -0.95 -10.71
N CYS A 110 -8.96 -1.83 -10.15
CA CYS A 110 -8.91 -2.20 -8.73
C CYS A 110 -7.56 -2.82 -8.36
N HIS A 111 -6.98 -3.59 -9.27
CA HIS A 111 -5.67 -4.22 -9.05
C HIS A 111 -4.55 -3.19 -8.78
N PHE A 112 -4.66 -2.00 -9.35
CA PHE A 112 -3.66 -0.94 -9.21
C PHE A 112 -3.83 -0.07 -7.95
N LEU A 113 -4.75 -0.46 -7.06
CA LEU A 113 -5.02 0.30 -5.85
C LEU A 113 -3.92 0.09 -4.81
N ALA A 114 -3.12 1.11 -4.60
CA ALA A 114 -2.16 1.21 -3.52
C ALA A 114 -2.21 2.62 -2.93
N VAL A 115 -1.71 2.81 -1.72
CA VAL A 115 -1.73 4.13 -1.06
C VAL A 115 -0.99 5.18 -1.88
N SER A 116 0.16 4.83 -2.43
CA SER A 116 0.96 5.70 -3.29
C SER A 116 0.22 6.12 -4.56
N SER A 117 -0.37 5.17 -5.28
CA SER A 117 -1.14 5.46 -6.48
C SER A 117 -2.39 6.29 -6.18
N TRP A 118 -3.08 6.01 -5.06
CA TRP A 118 -4.25 6.74 -4.59
C TRP A 118 -3.93 8.21 -4.28
N LEU A 119 -2.81 8.48 -3.59
CA LEU A 119 -2.39 9.85 -3.27
C LEU A 119 -2.09 10.66 -4.53
N ILE A 120 -1.30 10.10 -5.46
CA ILE A 120 -0.98 10.78 -6.74
C ILE A 120 -2.26 11.10 -7.51
N ALA A 121 -3.19 10.15 -7.56
CA ALA A 121 -4.43 10.31 -8.29
C ALA A 121 -5.29 11.42 -7.69
N LYS A 122 -5.47 11.45 -6.37
CA LYS A 122 -6.30 12.43 -5.67
C LYS A 122 -5.80 13.86 -5.89
N ASP A 123 -4.50 14.07 -5.85
CA ASP A 123 -3.88 15.40 -6.09
C ASP A 123 -4.01 15.85 -7.55
N SER A 124 -3.96 14.88 -8.49
CA SER A 124 -3.97 15.17 -9.91
C SER A 124 -5.35 15.35 -10.52
N TYR A 125 -6.42 14.81 -9.90
CA TYR A 125 -7.77 14.79 -10.49
C TYR A 125 -8.38 16.16 -10.71
N LYS A 126 -8.01 17.18 -9.95
CA LYS A 126 -8.46 18.56 -10.16
C LYS A 126 -8.07 19.12 -11.53
N LYS A 127 -6.99 18.57 -12.13
CA LYS A 127 -6.39 19.03 -13.40
C LYS A 127 -6.78 18.13 -14.60
N ILE A 128 -7.62 17.11 -14.38
CA ILE A 128 -7.95 16.11 -15.40
C ILE A 128 -9.47 16.02 -15.55
N ASP A 129 -9.93 16.09 -16.83
CA ASP A 129 -11.32 15.91 -17.16
C ASP A 129 -11.85 14.58 -16.63
N LYS A 130 -13.05 14.61 -16.04
CA LYS A 130 -13.69 13.47 -15.40
C LYS A 130 -13.80 12.23 -16.32
N ARG A 131 -14.00 12.48 -17.63
CA ARG A 131 -14.06 11.46 -18.67
C ARG A 131 -12.78 10.62 -18.79
N TYR A 132 -11.62 11.22 -18.53
CA TYR A 132 -10.32 10.59 -18.78
C TYR A 132 -9.59 10.18 -17.48
N ARG A 133 -10.18 10.39 -16.31
CA ARG A 133 -9.55 10.09 -15.02
C ARG A 133 -9.19 8.61 -14.86
N ILE A 134 -10.03 7.70 -15.38
CA ILE A 134 -9.74 6.26 -15.35
C ILE A 134 -8.50 5.90 -16.18
N ASP A 135 -8.32 6.50 -17.36
CA ASP A 135 -7.15 6.23 -18.19
C ASP A 135 -5.86 6.78 -17.56
N PHE A 136 -5.96 7.93 -16.91
CA PHE A 136 -4.86 8.50 -16.13
C PHE A 136 -4.50 7.63 -14.92
N TRP A 137 -5.50 7.16 -14.19
CA TRP A 137 -5.35 6.23 -13.08
C TRP A 137 -4.66 4.93 -13.49
N MET A 138 -5.11 4.33 -14.60
CA MET A 138 -4.48 3.13 -15.14
C MET A 138 -3.00 3.35 -15.52
N GLY A 139 -2.65 4.55 -15.98
CA GLY A 139 -1.26 4.92 -16.26
C GLY A 139 -0.39 4.98 -15.00
N ILE A 140 -0.89 5.63 -13.94
CA ILE A 140 -0.20 5.66 -12.64
C ILE A 140 -0.05 4.23 -12.09
N GLY A 141 -1.17 3.50 -12.03
CA GLY A 141 -1.22 2.17 -11.46
C GLY A 141 -0.32 1.17 -12.18
N PHE A 142 -0.34 1.16 -13.51
CA PHE A 142 0.56 0.32 -14.30
C PHE A 142 2.03 0.64 -14.03
N GLY A 143 2.39 1.93 -13.95
CA GLY A 143 3.76 2.34 -13.68
C GLY A 143 4.23 1.95 -12.27
N THR A 144 3.41 2.18 -11.25
CA THR A 144 3.75 1.80 -9.86
C THR A 144 3.78 0.28 -9.68
N TRP A 145 2.85 -0.45 -10.29
CA TRP A 145 2.81 -1.91 -10.27
C TRP A 145 4.04 -2.53 -10.97
N THR A 146 4.40 -2.05 -12.18
CA THR A 146 5.62 -2.50 -12.87
C THR A 146 6.87 -2.23 -12.04
N THR A 147 6.95 -1.05 -11.43
CA THR A 147 8.05 -0.72 -10.51
C THR A 147 8.10 -1.71 -9.34
N ALA A 148 6.96 -2.03 -8.73
CA ALA A 148 6.88 -2.98 -7.62
C ALA A 148 7.42 -4.37 -8.01
N VAL A 149 6.96 -4.93 -9.13
CA VAL A 149 7.40 -6.25 -9.60
C VAL A 149 8.90 -6.26 -9.91
N LEU A 150 9.38 -5.26 -10.65
CA LEU A 150 10.82 -5.18 -11.01
C LEU A 150 11.70 -5.00 -9.76
N MET A 151 11.28 -4.15 -8.82
CA MET A 151 12.07 -3.90 -7.60
C MET A 151 12.04 -5.11 -6.66
N THR A 152 10.96 -5.88 -6.61
CA THR A 152 10.94 -7.18 -5.89
C THR A 152 11.96 -8.15 -6.48
N LEU A 153 12.02 -8.27 -7.80
CA LEU A 153 12.99 -9.15 -8.46
C LEU A 153 14.44 -8.69 -8.21
N ILE A 154 14.68 -7.38 -8.29
CA ILE A 154 16.00 -6.81 -7.98
C ILE A 154 16.37 -7.08 -6.53
N GLY A 155 15.45 -6.83 -5.58
CA GLY A 155 15.67 -7.06 -4.15
C GLY A 155 15.96 -8.54 -3.84
N TYR A 156 15.21 -9.45 -4.45
CA TYR A 156 15.43 -10.88 -4.34
C TYR A 156 16.84 -11.28 -4.81
N SER A 157 17.27 -10.79 -5.98
CA SER A 157 18.59 -11.11 -6.52
C SER A 157 19.74 -10.42 -5.78
N LEU A 158 19.47 -9.21 -5.25
CA LEU A 158 20.47 -8.44 -4.52
C LEU A 158 20.75 -9.02 -3.13
N SER A 159 19.80 -9.74 -2.53
CA SER A 159 19.94 -10.30 -1.17
C SER A 159 21.13 -11.24 -1.02
N ASP A 160 21.58 -11.90 -2.09
CA ASP A 160 22.78 -12.76 -2.07
C ASP A 160 24.09 -11.98 -1.83
N TYR A 161 24.08 -10.70 -2.14
CA TYR A 161 25.25 -9.81 -2.04
C TYR A 161 25.19 -8.92 -0.81
N LEU A 162 24.08 -8.92 -0.07
CA LEU A 162 23.90 -8.10 1.13
C LEU A 162 24.39 -8.86 2.36
N ASN A 163 25.16 -8.16 3.20
CA ASN A 163 25.50 -8.68 4.51
C ASN A 163 24.31 -8.49 5.49
N LYS A 164 24.39 -9.12 6.64
CA LYS A 164 23.30 -9.11 7.65
C LYS A 164 22.90 -7.71 8.10
N ASP A 165 23.85 -6.81 8.25
CA ASP A 165 23.59 -5.42 8.69
C ASP A 165 22.85 -4.63 7.62
N MET A 166 23.20 -4.84 6.34
CA MET A 166 22.47 -4.22 5.22
C MET A 166 21.04 -4.76 5.11
N MET A 167 20.81 -6.04 5.38
CA MET A 167 19.47 -6.64 5.40
C MET A 167 18.60 -6.02 6.50
N ILE A 168 19.16 -5.85 7.70
CA ILE A 168 18.49 -5.15 8.81
C ILE A 168 18.16 -3.70 8.40
N GLY A 169 19.11 -2.98 7.82
CA GLY A 169 18.89 -1.62 7.33
C GLY A 169 17.77 -1.56 6.29
N LEU A 170 17.72 -2.53 5.39
CA LEU A 170 16.69 -2.60 4.35
C LEU A 170 15.29 -2.88 4.94
N SER A 171 15.18 -3.74 5.95
CA SER A 171 13.92 -4.04 6.62
C SER A 171 13.32 -2.83 7.35
N ILE A 172 14.17 -1.91 7.85
CA ILE A 172 13.74 -0.67 8.52
C ILE A 172 13.13 0.34 7.52
N VAL A 173 13.43 0.26 6.23
CA VAL A 173 12.89 1.18 5.21
C VAL A 173 11.36 1.18 5.20
N ASN A 174 10.73 0.02 5.35
CA ASN A 174 9.28 -0.11 5.31
C ASN A 174 8.59 0.59 6.50
N PRO A 175 8.94 0.31 7.78
CA PRO A 175 8.38 1.02 8.93
C PRO A 175 8.61 2.53 8.85
N VAL A 176 9.81 2.98 8.47
CA VAL A 176 10.13 4.40 8.35
C VAL A 176 9.27 5.08 7.27
N TYR A 177 9.11 4.45 6.11
CA TYR A 177 8.25 4.97 5.05
C TYR A 177 6.80 5.15 5.51
N PHE A 178 6.22 4.12 6.16
CA PHE A 178 4.85 4.21 6.67
C PHE A 178 4.72 5.23 7.79
N PHE A 179 5.71 5.35 8.66
CA PHE A 179 5.74 6.35 9.73
C PHE A 179 5.78 7.78 9.17
N CYS A 180 6.66 8.06 8.21
CA CYS A 180 6.70 9.35 7.52
C CYS A 180 5.37 9.68 6.82
N MET A 181 4.75 8.68 6.20
CA MET A 181 3.46 8.85 5.53
C MET A 181 2.34 9.14 6.54
N MET A 182 2.34 8.49 7.71
CA MET A 182 1.39 8.77 8.79
C MET A 182 1.53 10.21 9.30
N ILE A 183 2.76 10.66 9.59
CA ILE A 183 3.02 12.05 10.01
C ILE A 183 2.51 13.04 8.96
N GLY A 184 2.80 12.78 7.69
CA GLY A 184 2.32 13.61 6.58
C GLY A 184 0.80 13.68 6.43
N ALA A 185 0.07 12.66 6.92
CA ALA A 185 -1.38 12.60 6.92
C ALA A 185 -2.04 13.30 8.13
N MET A 186 -1.29 13.62 9.20
CA MET A 186 -1.80 14.25 10.44
C MET A 186 -2.17 15.74 10.26
N LYS A 187 -2.85 16.06 9.16
CA LYS A 187 -3.34 17.43 8.88
C LYS A 187 -4.70 17.73 9.50
N ASN A 188 -5.48 16.71 9.81
CA ASN A 188 -6.80 16.80 10.38
C ASN A 188 -6.82 16.20 11.78
N ILE A 189 -7.60 16.80 12.68
CA ILE A 189 -7.69 16.37 14.08
C ILE A 189 -8.15 14.90 14.20
N SER A 190 -9.10 14.47 13.38
CA SER A 190 -9.57 13.08 13.35
C SER A 190 -8.44 12.10 12.98
N ILE A 191 -7.62 12.44 11.99
CA ILE A 191 -6.49 11.60 11.58
C ILE A 191 -5.45 11.57 12.69
N SER A 192 -5.16 12.70 13.33
CA SER A 192 -4.23 12.78 14.45
C SER A 192 -4.69 11.92 15.62
N ILE A 193 -5.97 11.98 15.99
CA ILE A 193 -6.55 11.13 17.04
C ILE A 193 -6.43 9.65 16.67
N ALA A 194 -6.72 9.26 15.42
CA ALA A 194 -6.60 7.88 14.96
C ALA A 194 -5.15 7.38 15.01
N VAL A 195 -4.19 8.20 14.56
CA VAL A 195 -2.77 7.83 14.55
C VAL A 195 -2.23 7.72 15.97
N ILE A 196 -2.44 8.72 16.82
CA ILE A 196 -1.96 8.72 18.22
C ILE A 196 -2.64 7.58 18.99
N GLY A 197 -3.97 7.46 18.85
CA GLY A 197 -4.74 6.39 19.49
C GLY A 197 -4.25 4.99 19.06
N GLY A 198 -4.03 4.78 17.77
CA GLY A 198 -3.52 3.51 17.23
C GLY A 198 -2.10 3.20 17.72
N THR A 199 -1.23 4.22 17.82
CA THR A 199 0.15 4.07 18.32
C THR A 199 0.17 3.66 19.79
N ILE A 200 -0.76 4.17 20.61
CA ILE A 200 -0.85 3.81 22.03
C ILE A 200 -1.58 2.47 22.21
N LEU A 201 -2.72 2.30 21.56
CA LEU A 201 -3.56 1.11 21.70
C LEU A 201 -2.92 -0.15 21.07
N GLY A 202 -2.14 0.01 20.01
CA GLY A 202 -1.46 -1.11 19.36
C GLY A 202 -0.63 -1.95 20.32
N PRO A 203 0.40 -1.39 21.00
CA PRO A 203 1.18 -2.10 21.99
C PRO A 203 0.35 -2.61 23.17
N VAL A 204 -0.64 -1.82 23.63
CA VAL A 204 -1.49 -2.22 24.77
C VAL A 204 -2.32 -3.47 24.42
N VAL A 205 -2.98 -3.47 23.29
CA VAL A 205 -3.79 -4.64 22.85
C VAL A 205 -2.88 -5.82 22.52
N TYR A 206 -1.68 -5.58 21.99
CA TYR A 206 -0.70 -6.63 21.72
C TYR A 206 -0.30 -7.43 22.98
N LEU A 207 -0.25 -6.78 24.15
CA LEU A 207 0.02 -7.46 25.43
C LEU A 207 -1.10 -8.44 25.82
N PHE A 208 -2.34 -8.21 25.36
CA PHE A 208 -3.49 -9.08 25.67
C PHE A 208 -3.73 -10.12 24.58
N SER A 209 -3.50 -9.77 23.32
CA SER A 209 -3.71 -10.65 22.18
C SER A 209 -2.88 -10.21 20.97
N THR A 210 -1.83 -10.96 20.70
CA THR A 210 -0.90 -10.71 19.59
C THR A 210 -1.61 -10.77 18.25
N GLU A 211 -2.52 -11.75 18.06
CA GLU A 211 -3.18 -12.02 16.77
C GLU A 211 -4.21 -10.94 16.39
N TRP A 212 -4.90 -10.38 17.38
CA TRP A 212 -6.00 -9.43 17.18
C TRP A 212 -5.62 -7.97 17.41
N ALA A 213 -4.35 -7.71 17.79
CA ALA A 213 -3.89 -6.38 18.17
C ALA A 213 -4.15 -5.32 17.09
N ILE A 214 -3.83 -5.62 15.85
CA ILE A 214 -3.99 -4.70 14.72
C ILE A 214 -5.48 -4.36 14.49
N LEU A 215 -6.35 -5.37 14.57
CA LEU A 215 -7.78 -5.19 14.35
C LEU A 215 -8.41 -4.33 15.45
N PHE A 216 -8.23 -4.74 16.72
CA PHE A 216 -8.86 -4.03 17.83
C PHE A 216 -8.29 -2.64 18.04
N ALA A 217 -6.97 -2.46 17.93
CA ALA A 217 -6.36 -1.14 18.02
C ALA A 217 -6.88 -0.21 16.92
N GLY A 218 -6.99 -0.70 15.69
CA GLY A 218 -7.52 0.07 14.56
C GLY A 218 -9.00 0.42 14.72
N LEU A 219 -9.85 -0.53 15.12
CA LEU A 219 -11.28 -0.31 15.35
C LEU A 219 -11.52 0.68 16.49
N ILE A 220 -10.85 0.50 17.64
CA ILE A 220 -11.03 1.38 18.81
C ILE A 220 -10.52 2.78 18.50
N ALA A 221 -9.29 2.92 17.99
CA ALA A 221 -8.73 4.23 17.64
C ALA A 221 -9.53 4.93 16.54
N GLY A 222 -9.98 4.19 15.53
CA GLY A 222 -10.82 4.71 14.44
C GLY A 222 -12.18 5.18 14.94
N THR A 223 -12.82 4.42 15.84
CA THR A 223 -14.12 4.80 16.44
C THR A 223 -13.96 6.05 17.31
N ILE A 224 -12.94 6.11 18.14
CA ILE A 224 -12.62 7.30 18.95
C ILE A 224 -12.39 8.53 18.04
N ALA A 225 -11.61 8.37 16.99
CA ALA A 225 -11.34 9.45 16.03
C ALA A 225 -12.60 9.91 15.30
N PHE A 226 -13.52 9.01 14.98
CA PHE A 226 -14.82 9.34 14.38
C PHE A 226 -15.71 10.12 15.35
N LEU A 227 -15.80 9.71 16.60
CA LEU A 227 -16.65 10.34 17.61
C LEU A 227 -16.15 11.74 18.02
N PHE A 228 -14.83 11.88 18.19
CA PHE A 228 -14.22 13.12 18.70
C PHE A 228 -13.68 14.04 17.59
N GLY A 229 -13.47 13.55 16.39
CA GLY A 229 -12.93 14.32 15.27
C GLY A 229 -13.87 15.32 14.63
N GLY A 230 -15.17 15.30 14.96
CA GLY A 230 -16.18 16.23 14.47
C GLY A 230 -16.51 16.12 12.98
N LYS A 231 -17.61 16.74 12.53
CA LYS A 231 -18.08 16.75 11.13
C LYS A 231 -17.17 17.49 10.12
N ASN A 232 -16.13 18.16 10.58
CA ASN A 232 -15.23 18.98 9.75
C ASN A 232 -13.98 18.22 9.25
N GLY A 233 -13.92 16.92 9.43
CA GLY A 233 -12.78 16.08 9.07
C GLY A 233 -12.89 15.33 7.74
N TYR A 234 -13.94 15.56 6.94
CA TYR A 234 -14.16 14.88 5.65
C TYR A 234 -14.20 15.86 4.49
#